data_c24295887132232fc47f135b76b2bd56
#
_entry.id   c24295887132232fc47f135b76b2bd56
#
_cell.length_a   1.000
_cell.length_b   1.000
_cell.length_c   1.000
_cell.angle_alpha   90.00
_cell.angle_beta   90.00
_cell.angle_gamma   90.00
#
_symmetry.space_group_name_H-M   'P 1'
#
loop_
_entity.id
_entity.type
_entity.pdbx_description
1 polymer ?
#
loop_
_entity_poly.entity_id
_entity_poly.type
_entity_poly.pdbx_seq_one_letter_code
_entity_poly.pdbx_strand_id
1 'polypeptide(L)'
;MSILAFQMPDKVVMEKADDFHGLFTFKPLEKGYGVTIGNALRRILLSSLEGYAITGIKIPGVLHEFSTIEGVVEDVSEIILNLKMVRFKKVGESFDNKITISVKNQKELKAGDIAKGTSAFEILNPDLVICNLDESVDMELELTVEKGRGYVPAEENKPSEQVFGYIPIDAIFTPIKNVKYSIENTRVEQKTDYEQLVLDIETDGSIHPEKALEGAAHILIQHFMLFSDKSIELETDKGGEIEQVDEEMLHMRKLLKTSLNDLDLSVRAYNCLKAADVKTLGDLVRLEISDMMKFRNFGKKSLAELEQLVQDKNLTFGMDLSKYKLDEE
;
A
#
# COMPACT_ATOMS: atom_id res chain seq x y z
N MET A 1 9.42 15.54 31.65
CA MET A 1 8.07 16.09 31.91
C MET A 1 7.08 14.94 31.71
N SER A 2 6.30 14.57 32.72
CA SER A 2 5.22 13.60 32.54
C SER A 2 4.12 14.29 31.70
N ILE A 3 3.89 13.81 30.50
CA ILE A 3 2.73 14.21 29.70
C ILE A 3 1.52 13.71 30.46
N LEU A 4 0.54 14.60 30.75
CA LEU A 4 -0.75 14.19 31.25
C LEU A 4 -1.34 13.16 30.27
N ALA A 5 -1.78 12.02 30.80
CA ALA A 5 -2.37 10.98 29.99
C ALA A 5 -3.65 11.51 29.29
N PHE A 6 -3.68 11.43 27.98
CA PHE A 6 -4.87 11.74 27.20
C PHE A 6 -5.93 10.65 27.38
N GLN A 7 -7.19 11.06 27.38
CA GLN A 7 -8.28 10.10 27.29
C GLN A 7 -8.37 9.61 25.84
N MET A 8 -7.93 8.37 25.63
CA MET A 8 -7.97 7.76 24.30
C MET A 8 -9.32 7.07 24.07
N PRO A 9 -9.83 7.03 22.84
CA PRO A 9 -10.98 6.19 22.48
C PRO A 9 -10.65 4.72 22.75
N ASP A 10 -11.62 3.99 23.31
CA ASP A 10 -11.43 2.56 23.60
C ASP A 10 -11.40 1.74 22.29
N LYS A 11 -12.24 2.10 21.34
CA LYS A 11 -12.31 1.46 20.01
C LYS A 11 -13.09 2.30 19.02
N VAL A 12 -12.85 2.05 17.72
CA VAL A 12 -13.71 2.49 16.64
C VAL A 12 -14.94 1.61 16.58
N VAL A 13 -16.12 2.21 16.59
CA VAL A 13 -17.38 1.47 16.44
C VAL A 13 -17.94 1.76 15.06
N MET A 14 -18.11 0.72 14.26
CA MET A 14 -18.84 0.81 12.99
C MET A 14 -20.32 0.56 13.26
N GLU A 15 -21.17 1.59 13.13
CA GLU A 15 -22.58 1.52 13.47
C GLU A 15 -23.44 0.99 12.31
N LYS A 16 -23.05 1.31 11.09
CA LYS A 16 -23.65 0.81 9.85
C LYS A 16 -22.57 0.52 8.84
N ALA A 17 -22.64 -0.65 8.21
CA ALA A 17 -21.83 -0.98 7.07
C ALA A 17 -22.65 -1.78 6.05
N ASP A 18 -22.54 -1.37 4.82
CA ASP A 18 -22.74 -2.19 3.65
C ASP A 18 -21.48 -2.10 2.76
N ASP A 19 -21.48 -2.74 1.61
CA ASP A 19 -20.29 -2.76 0.74
C ASP A 19 -19.91 -1.38 0.20
N PHE A 20 -20.79 -0.39 0.30
CA PHE A 20 -20.62 0.95 -0.27
C PHE A 20 -20.59 2.06 0.76
N HIS A 21 -21.16 1.84 1.96
CA HIS A 21 -21.37 2.88 2.94
C HIS A 21 -21.01 2.42 4.35
N GLY A 22 -20.25 3.23 5.08
CA GLY A 22 -19.84 2.96 6.45
C GLY A 22 -19.98 4.20 7.35
N LEU A 23 -20.66 4.02 8.48
CA LEU A 23 -20.76 5.03 9.53
C LEU A 23 -19.89 4.61 10.71
N PHE A 24 -18.86 5.40 11.02
CA PHE A 24 -17.87 5.10 12.06
C PHE A 24 -17.97 6.13 13.19
N THR A 25 -17.93 5.65 14.42
CA THR A 25 -17.99 6.49 15.62
C THR A 25 -16.73 6.31 16.47
N PHE A 26 -16.12 7.44 16.84
CA PHE A 26 -14.92 7.51 17.69
C PHE A 26 -15.24 8.33 18.91
N LYS A 27 -15.19 7.71 20.07
CA LYS A 27 -15.41 8.36 21.38
C LYS A 27 -14.74 7.60 22.50
N PRO A 28 -14.38 8.27 23.64
CA PRO A 28 -14.37 9.73 23.80
C PRO A 28 -13.10 10.36 23.23
N LEU A 29 -13.20 11.58 22.73
CA LEU A 29 -12.10 12.42 22.30
C LEU A 29 -12.04 13.69 23.18
N GLU A 30 -10.84 14.17 23.46
CA GLU A 30 -10.67 15.47 24.09
C GLU A 30 -11.07 16.60 23.14
N LYS A 31 -11.48 17.74 23.71
CA LYS A 31 -11.97 18.89 22.96
C LYS A 31 -10.98 19.36 21.88
N GLY A 32 -11.45 19.48 20.64
CA GLY A 32 -10.68 19.90 19.46
C GLY A 32 -10.06 18.74 18.67
N TYR A 33 -9.95 17.54 19.25
CA TYR A 33 -9.38 16.39 18.53
C TYR A 33 -10.31 15.85 17.45
N GLY A 34 -11.63 15.96 17.65
CA GLY A 34 -12.61 15.55 16.64
C GLY A 34 -12.41 16.25 15.30
N VAL A 35 -12.21 17.58 15.30
CA VAL A 35 -11.92 18.36 14.09
C VAL A 35 -10.60 17.93 13.46
N THR A 36 -9.55 17.80 14.27
CA THR A 36 -8.20 17.48 13.79
C THR A 36 -8.17 16.12 13.10
N ILE A 37 -8.69 15.08 13.77
CA ILE A 37 -8.72 13.71 13.25
C ILE A 37 -9.69 13.60 12.06
N GLY A 38 -10.91 14.13 12.21
CA GLY A 38 -11.94 14.07 11.17
C GLY A 38 -11.51 14.73 9.86
N ASN A 39 -10.91 15.93 9.95
CA ASN A 39 -10.41 16.63 8.76
C ASN A 39 -9.20 15.91 8.14
N ALA A 40 -8.26 15.41 8.93
CA ALA A 40 -7.11 14.67 8.44
C ALA A 40 -7.54 13.40 7.69
N LEU A 41 -8.37 12.56 8.31
CA LEU A 41 -8.91 11.35 7.69
C LEU A 41 -9.71 11.66 6.43
N ARG A 42 -10.61 12.64 6.47
CA ARG A 42 -11.40 13.05 5.32
C ARG A 42 -10.52 13.43 4.13
N ARG A 43 -9.47 14.22 4.35
CA ARG A 43 -8.56 14.64 3.29
C ARG A 43 -7.82 13.46 2.67
N ILE A 44 -7.29 12.56 3.48
CA ILE A 44 -6.56 11.38 2.99
C ILE A 44 -7.50 10.42 2.25
N LEU A 45 -8.69 10.18 2.78
CA LEU A 45 -9.69 9.34 2.13
C LEU A 45 -10.02 9.84 0.72
N LEU A 46 -10.23 11.15 0.54
CA LEU A 46 -10.61 11.73 -0.74
C LEU A 46 -9.47 11.82 -1.77
N SER A 47 -8.20 11.84 -1.34
CA SER A 47 -7.10 12.16 -2.24
C SER A 47 -6.01 11.08 -2.35
N SER A 48 -5.86 10.21 -1.36
CA SER A 48 -4.61 9.45 -1.23
C SER A 48 -4.77 7.94 -1.36
N LEU A 49 -6.00 7.43 -1.38
CA LEU A 49 -6.26 6.02 -1.60
C LEU A 49 -6.05 5.64 -3.06
N GLU A 50 -5.55 4.43 -3.26
CA GLU A 50 -5.27 3.88 -4.56
C GLU A 50 -6.52 3.28 -5.20
N GLY A 51 -6.63 3.38 -6.51
CA GLY A 51 -7.70 2.78 -7.30
C GLY A 51 -7.25 2.45 -8.72
N TYR A 52 -8.18 1.97 -9.51
CA TYR A 52 -7.95 1.62 -10.92
C TYR A 52 -8.88 2.44 -11.80
N ALA A 53 -8.35 2.98 -12.90
CA ALA A 53 -9.11 3.75 -13.87
C ALA A 53 -8.55 3.57 -15.29
N ILE A 54 -9.35 3.91 -16.28
CA ILE A 54 -8.93 3.95 -17.67
C ILE A 54 -8.09 5.22 -17.88
N THR A 55 -6.87 5.06 -18.35
CA THR A 55 -5.92 6.17 -18.63
C THR A 55 -5.81 6.49 -20.11
N GLY A 56 -6.26 5.60 -20.98
CA GLY A 56 -6.26 5.82 -22.40
C GLY A 56 -7.09 4.82 -23.19
N ILE A 57 -7.46 5.24 -24.39
CA ILE A 57 -8.19 4.41 -25.34
C ILE A 57 -7.52 4.43 -26.69
N LYS A 58 -7.74 3.36 -27.45
CA LYS A 58 -7.39 3.29 -28.86
C LYS A 58 -8.52 2.62 -29.63
N ILE A 59 -9.03 3.31 -30.65
CA ILE A 59 -10.07 2.83 -31.54
C ILE A 59 -9.51 2.88 -32.98
N PRO A 60 -9.52 1.78 -33.74
CA PRO A 60 -9.07 1.79 -35.12
C PRO A 60 -9.81 2.82 -35.94
N GLY A 61 -9.06 3.64 -36.68
CA GLY A 61 -9.62 4.71 -37.51
C GLY A 61 -9.91 6.04 -36.82
N VAL A 62 -9.78 6.10 -35.48
CA VAL A 62 -9.96 7.32 -34.67
C VAL A 62 -8.60 7.90 -34.29
N LEU A 63 -8.39 9.19 -34.50
CA LEU A 63 -7.12 9.86 -34.23
C LEU A 63 -7.17 10.87 -33.06
N HIS A 64 -8.35 11.37 -32.75
CA HIS A 64 -8.56 12.37 -31.70
C HIS A 64 -9.98 12.27 -31.11
N GLU A 65 -10.18 12.82 -29.94
CA GLU A 65 -11.41 12.74 -29.15
C GLU A 65 -12.63 13.42 -29.81
N PHE A 66 -12.43 14.35 -30.74
CA PHE A 66 -13.50 15.05 -31.45
C PHE A 66 -13.94 14.36 -32.74
N SER A 67 -13.59 13.08 -32.90
CA SER A 67 -14.01 12.28 -34.06
C SER A 67 -15.39 11.68 -33.84
N THR A 68 -16.05 11.32 -34.93
CA THR A 68 -17.26 10.48 -34.93
C THR A 68 -16.93 9.13 -35.54
N ILE A 69 -17.68 8.10 -35.14
CA ILE A 69 -17.53 6.73 -35.64
C ILE A 69 -18.79 6.40 -36.44
N GLU A 70 -18.63 5.91 -37.66
CA GLU A 70 -19.77 5.55 -38.49
C GLU A 70 -20.58 4.43 -37.89
N GLY A 71 -21.91 4.64 -37.77
CA GLY A 71 -22.83 3.69 -37.15
C GLY A 71 -22.83 3.69 -35.61
N VAL A 72 -22.16 4.65 -34.97
CA VAL A 72 -22.22 4.92 -33.52
C VAL A 72 -22.94 6.24 -33.29
N VAL A 73 -23.86 6.27 -32.34
CA VAL A 73 -24.68 7.46 -32.06
C VAL A 73 -23.87 8.54 -31.35
N GLU A 74 -23.09 8.14 -30.35
CA GLU A 74 -22.26 9.03 -29.54
C GLU A 74 -20.96 9.37 -30.25
N ASP A 75 -20.48 10.57 -30.05
CA ASP A 75 -19.11 10.93 -30.46
C ASP A 75 -18.05 10.33 -29.52
N VAL A 76 -16.80 10.38 -29.92
CA VAL A 76 -15.70 9.81 -29.13
C VAL A 76 -15.56 10.51 -27.79
N SER A 77 -15.86 11.81 -27.68
CA SER A 77 -15.84 12.57 -26.43
C SER A 77 -16.89 12.05 -25.45
N GLU A 78 -18.09 11.75 -25.92
CA GLU A 78 -19.15 11.17 -25.08
C GLU A 78 -18.80 9.75 -24.65
N ILE A 79 -18.23 8.94 -25.55
CA ILE A 79 -17.71 7.59 -25.21
C ILE A 79 -16.66 7.69 -24.09
N ILE A 80 -15.73 8.64 -24.20
CA ILE A 80 -14.70 8.88 -23.17
C ILE A 80 -15.35 9.25 -21.82
N LEU A 81 -16.32 10.14 -21.83
CA LEU A 81 -17.04 10.54 -20.60
C LEU A 81 -17.73 9.35 -19.94
N ASN A 82 -18.36 8.48 -20.72
CA ASN A 82 -19.01 7.28 -20.20
C ASN A 82 -17.97 6.26 -19.69
N LEU A 83 -16.84 6.09 -20.36
CA LEU A 83 -15.74 5.22 -19.92
C LEU A 83 -15.13 5.67 -18.60
N LYS A 84 -15.02 6.96 -18.32
CA LYS A 84 -14.57 7.49 -17.01
C LYS A 84 -15.47 7.11 -15.85
N MET A 85 -16.73 6.79 -16.12
CA MET A 85 -17.69 6.37 -15.09
C MET A 85 -17.59 4.88 -14.74
N VAL A 86 -16.86 4.06 -15.53
CA VAL A 86 -16.66 2.64 -15.26
C VAL A 86 -15.84 2.45 -13.99
N ARG A 87 -16.28 1.55 -13.10
CA ARG A 87 -15.63 1.25 -11.84
C ARG A 87 -15.06 -0.16 -11.85
N PHE A 88 -13.77 -0.25 -11.53
CA PHE A 88 -12.98 -1.47 -11.58
C PHE A 88 -12.66 -1.95 -10.17
N LYS A 89 -12.87 -3.24 -9.92
CA LYS A 89 -12.38 -3.93 -8.73
C LYS A 89 -11.39 -5.00 -9.16
N LYS A 90 -10.18 -4.95 -8.65
CA LYS A 90 -9.16 -5.95 -8.97
C LYS A 90 -9.49 -7.30 -8.31
N VAL A 91 -9.44 -8.41 -9.08
CA VAL A 91 -9.76 -9.80 -8.67
C VAL A 91 -8.53 -10.62 -8.88
N GLY A 92 -7.43 -10.47 -8.84
CA GLY A 92 -6.27 -11.33 -9.07
C GLY A 92 -4.94 -10.61 -8.75
N GLU A 93 -3.85 -11.36 -8.72
CA GLU A 93 -2.54 -10.77 -8.41
C GLU A 93 -1.90 -10.12 -9.65
N SER A 94 -1.97 -10.76 -10.80
CA SER A 94 -1.42 -10.25 -12.06
C SER A 94 -2.51 -9.69 -12.96
N PHE A 95 -2.23 -8.57 -13.65
CA PHE A 95 -3.09 -8.08 -14.70
C PHE A 95 -2.26 -7.51 -15.87
N ASP A 96 -2.79 -7.71 -17.06
CA ASP A 96 -2.36 -6.94 -18.22
C ASP A 96 -3.08 -5.58 -18.16
N ASN A 97 -2.36 -4.50 -18.33
CA ASN A 97 -2.91 -3.14 -18.31
C ASN A 97 -3.73 -2.82 -19.56
N LYS A 98 -3.73 -3.69 -20.58
CA LYS A 98 -4.46 -3.53 -21.82
C LYS A 98 -5.64 -4.49 -21.91
N ILE A 99 -6.80 -3.94 -22.17
CA ILE A 99 -8.05 -4.70 -22.34
C ILE A 99 -8.55 -4.45 -23.75
N THR A 100 -8.66 -5.50 -24.54
CA THR A 100 -9.22 -5.42 -25.89
C THR A 100 -10.63 -5.95 -25.91
N ILE A 101 -11.57 -5.19 -26.44
CA ILE A 101 -12.99 -5.52 -26.55
C ILE A 101 -13.35 -5.50 -28.03
N SER A 102 -13.97 -6.56 -28.51
CA SER A 102 -14.57 -6.63 -29.85
C SER A 102 -16.09 -6.67 -29.73
N VAL A 103 -16.73 -5.68 -30.30
CA VAL A 103 -18.20 -5.53 -30.30
C VAL A 103 -18.72 -5.86 -31.70
N LYS A 104 -19.63 -6.84 -31.78
CA LYS A 104 -20.24 -7.30 -33.04
C LYS A 104 -21.70 -7.63 -32.84
N ASN A 105 -22.55 -7.23 -33.77
CA ASN A 105 -24.00 -7.53 -33.75
C ASN A 105 -24.69 -7.14 -32.43
N GLN A 106 -24.31 -5.98 -31.84
CA GLN A 106 -24.91 -5.45 -30.61
C GLN A 106 -25.42 -4.04 -30.87
N LYS A 107 -26.53 -3.69 -30.20
CA LYS A 107 -27.12 -2.34 -30.26
C LYS A 107 -26.51 -1.38 -29.25
N GLU A 108 -25.93 -1.91 -28.18
CA GLU A 108 -25.37 -1.15 -27.08
C GLU A 108 -24.05 -1.79 -26.66
N LEU A 109 -23.05 -0.97 -26.40
CA LEU A 109 -21.84 -1.35 -25.68
C LEU A 109 -22.02 -0.98 -24.21
N LYS A 110 -21.97 -1.97 -23.32
CA LYS A 110 -22.09 -1.76 -21.88
C LYS A 110 -20.76 -1.96 -21.18
N ALA A 111 -20.62 -1.37 -19.99
CA ALA A 111 -19.44 -1.57 -19.16
C ALA A 111 -19.19 -3.06 -18.83
N GLY A 112 -20.26 -3.86 -18.71
CA GLY A 112 -20.16 -5.32 -18.53
C GLY A 112 -19.45 -6.05 -19.67
N ASP A 113 -19.43 -5.50 -20.89
CA ASP A 113 -18.71 -6.09 -22.02
C ASP A 113 -17.19 -6.01 -21.85
N ILE A 114 -16.70 -5.03 -21.09
CA ILE A 114 -15.28 -4.89 -20.72
C ILE A 114 -14.81 -6.14 -19.96
N ALA A 115 -15.64 -6.69 -19.09
CA ALA A 115 -15.32 -7.89 -18.34
C ALA A 115 -15.04 -9.12 -19.22
N LYS A 116 -15.55 -9.15 -20.46
CA LYS A 116 -15.28 -10.24 -21.42
C LYS A 116 -13.83 -10.19 -21.94
N GLY A 117 -13.20 -9.01 -21.95
CA GLY A 117 -11.83 -8.79 -22.38
C GLY A 117 -10.77 -8.97 -21.32
N THR A 118 -11.17 -9.19 -20.04
CA THR A 118 -10.23 -9.34 -18.93
C THR A 118 -10.77 -10.25 -17.85
N SER A 119 -9.90 -11.04 -17.23
CA SER A 119 -10.19 -11.79 -16.00
C SER A 119 -9.59 -11.13 -14.74
N ALA A 120 -8.87 -10.03 -14.91
CA ALA A 120 -8.16 -9.36 -13.82
C ALA A 120 -9.06 -8.38 -13.05
N PHE A 121 -10.14 -7.93 -13.66
CA PHE A 121 -11.05 -6.94 -13.09
C PHE A 121 -12.50 -7.41 -13.11
N GLU A 122 -13.19 -7.12 -12.02
CA GLU A 122 -14.65 -7.13 -11.93
C GLU A 122 -15.16 -5.72 -12.18
N ILE A 123 -16.21 -5.59 -13.02
CA ILE A 123 -16.86 -4.31 -13.31
C ILE A 123 -18.04 -4.13 -12.35
N LEU A 124 -17.99 -3.09 -11.52
CA LEU A 124 -18.98 -2.86 -10.47
C LEU A 124 -20.29 -2.24 -10.97
N ASN A 125 -20.27 -1.63 -12.15
CA ASN A 125 -21.43 -1.01 -12.78
C ASN A 125 -21.65 -1.54 -14.20
N PRO A 126 -21.96 -2.85 -14.36
CA PRO A 126 -22.01 -3.51 -15.66
C PRO A 126 -23.12 -3.00 -16.59
N ASP A 127 -24.20 -2.44 -16.03
CA ASP A 127 -25.34 -1.94 -16.79
C ASP A 127 -25.12 -0.53 -17.40
N LEU A 128 -23.99 0.12 -17.09
CA LEU A 128 -23.67 1.42 -17.65
C LEU A 128 -23.51 1.31 -19.17
N VAL A 129 -24.33 2.05 -19.92
CA VAL A 129 -24.20 2.13 -21.39
C VAL A 129 -23.04 3.09 -21.74
N ILE A 130 -22.11 2.60 -22.55
CA ILE A 130 -20.96 3.36 -23.04
C ILE A 130 -21.31 4.07 -24.35
N CYS A 131 -21.88 3.34 -25.30
CA CYS A 131 -22.39 3.89 -26.54
C CYS A 131 -23.45 3.01 -27.18
N ASN A 132 -24.25 3.61 -28.08
CA ASN A 132 -25.25 2.94 -28.89
C ASN A 132 -24.73 2.73 -30.30
N LEU A 133 -24.97 1.55 -30.87
CA LEU A 133 -24.38 1.05 -32.12
C LEU A 133 -25.45 0.57 -33.07
N ASP A 134 -25.22 0.71 -34.36
CA ASP A 134 -25.96 -0.06 -35.36
C ASP A 134 -25.52 -1.54 -35.36
N GLU A 135 -26.45 -2.48 -35.57
CA GLU A 135 -26.15 -3.93 -35.56
C GLU A 135 -25.10 -4.34 -36.61
N SER A 136 -24.87 -3.51 -37.63
CA SER A 136 -23.90 -3.76 -38.67
C SER A 136 -22.47 -3.33 -38.34
N VAL A 137 -22.27 -2.67 -37.18
CA VAL A 137 -20.97 -2.13 -36.78
C VAL A 137 -20.12 -3.19 -36.12
N ASP A 138 -18.93 -3.41 -36.64
CA ASP A 138 -17.85 -4.15 -36.00
C ASP A 138 -16.84 -3.15 -35.45
N MET A 139 -16.79 -3.00 -34.13
CA MET A 139 -15.88 -2.07 -33.45
C MET A 139 -14.93 -2.83 -32.54
N GLU A 140 -13.66 -2.47 -32.62
CA GLU A 140 -12.63 -2.92 -31.67
C GLU A 140 -12.17 -1.74 -30.83
N LEU A 141 -12.08 -1.94 -29.52
CA LEU A 141 -11.69 -0.93 -28.54
C LEU A 141 -10.59 -1.48 -27.66
N GLU A 142 -9.43 -0.85 -27.65
CA GLU A 142 -8.33 -1.14 -26.72
C GLU A 142 -8.37 -0.10 -25.60
N LEU A 143 -8.52 -0.57 -24.35
CA LEU A 143 -8.50 0.25 -23.14
C LEU A 143 -7.18 0.03 -22.41
N THR A 144 -6.56 1.09 -21.94
CA THR A 144 -5.44 1.02 -20.99
C THR A 144 -5.97 1.34 -19.60
N VAL A 145 -5.83 0.38 -18.67
CA VAL A 145 -6.24 0.53 -17.28
C VAL A 145 -4.99 0.57 -16.41
N GLU A 146 -4.89 1.54 -15.53
CA GLU A 146 -3.73 1.71 -14.66
C GLU A 146 -4.15 1.87 -13.21
N LYS A 147 -3.19 1.68 -12.31
CA LYS A 147 -3.32 1.93 -10.88
C LYS A 147 -2.77 3.31 -10.56
N GLY A 148 -3.54 4.12 -9.85
CA GLY A 148 -3.12 5.47 -9.50
C GLY A 148 -3.80 5.98 -8.23
N ARG A 149 -3.65 7.28 -7.96
CA ARG A 149 -4.23 7.97 -6.80
C ARG A 149 -4.85 9.30 -7.21
N GLY A 150 -5.99 9.62 -6.60
CA GLY A 150 -6.65 10.90 -6.81
C GLY A 150 -7.09 11.12 -8.25
N TYR A 151 -6.76 12.27 -8.80
CA TYR A 151 -7.05 12.67 -10.18
C TYR A 151 -5.76 12.94 -10.94
N VAL A 152 -5.64 12.37 -12.12
CA VAL A 152 -4.51 12.56 -13.03
C VAL A 152 -5.02 13.09 -14.36
N PRO A 153 -4.55 14.26 -14.84
CA PRO A 153 -4.99 14.83 -16.10
C PRO A 153 -4.45 14.03 -17.31
N ALA A 154 -5.15 14.12 -18.45
CA ALA A 154 -4.81 13.38 -19.67
C ALA A 154 -3.38 13.63 -20.17
N GLU A 155 -2.83 14.84 -19.94
CA GLU A 155 -1.48 15.19 -20.35
C GLU A 155 -0.41 14.35 -19.65
N GLU A 156 -0.65 13.95 -18.39
CA GLU A 156 0.25 13.11 -17.60
C GLU A 156 0.12 11.61 -17.97
N ASN A 157 -1.03 11.21 -18.52
CA ASN A 157 -1.29 9.84 -18.96
C ASN A 157 -0.79 9.56 -20.40
N LYS A 158 -0.05 10.49 -21.00
CA LYS A 158 0.56 10.27 -22.32
C LYS A 158 1.69 9.24 -22.21
N PRO A 159 1.70 8.20 -23.05
CA PRO A 159 2.81 7.26 -23.09
C PRO A 159 4.10 7.96 -23.53
N SER A 160 5.24 7.51 -23.01
CA SER A 160 6.57 8.06 -23.34
C SER A 160 6.91 7.94 -24.82
N GLU A 161 6.40 6.91 -25.50
CA GLU A 161 6.50 6.72 -26.94
C GLU A 161 5.18 7.11 -27.59
N GLN A 162 5.24 7.88 -28.69
CA GLN A 162 4.05 8.24 -29.44
C GLN A 162 3.44 7.01 -30.12
N VAL A 163 2.33 6.52 -29.56
CA VAL A 163 1.52 5.45 -30.16
C VAL A 163 0.45 6.09 -31.04
N PHE A 164 0.48 5.78 -32.30
CA PHE A 164 -0.48 6.32 -33.28
C PHE A 164 -1.91 5.86 -32.94
N GLY A 165 -2.84 6.81 -32.88
CA GLY A 165 -4.25 6.55 -32.54
C GLY A 165 -4.52 6.28 -31.06
N TYR A 166 -3.55 6.47 -30.15
CA TYR A 166 -3.79 6.43 -28.72
C TYR A 166 -4.29 7.79 -28.22
N ILE A 167 -5.42 7.78 -27.56
CA ILE A 167 -6.07 8.97 -26.97
C ILE A 167 -5.94 8.85 -25.46
N PRO A 168 -5.11 9.69 -24.81
CA PRO A 168 -4.99 9.70 -23.35
C PRO A 168 -6.26 10.30 -22.73
N ILE A 169 -6.67 9.76 -21.59
CA ILE A 169 -7.87 10.17 -20.85
C ILE A 169 -7.44 10.63 -19.47
N ASP A 170 -8.07 11.68 -18.94
CA ASP A 170 -7.94 12.03 -17.54
C ASP A 170 -8.62 10.96 -16.66
N ALA A 171 -7.96 10.55 -15.60
CA ALA A 171 -8.33 9.42 -14.78
C ALA A 171 -8.69 9.84 -13.35
N ILE A 172 -9.82 9.32 -12.84
CA ILE A 172 -10.26 9.48 -11.45
C ILE A 172 -10.04 8.14 -10.75
N PHE A 173 -8.94 8.03 -10.00
CA PHE A 173 -8.55 6.79 -9.34
C PHE A 173 -9.19 6.61 -7.96
N THR A 174 -9.68 7.71 -7.34
CA THR A 174 -10.21 7.64 -5.98
C THR A 174 -11.39 6.68 -5.87
N PRO A 175 -11.34 5.69 -4.95
CA PRO A 175 -12.45 4.78 -4.71
C PRO A 175 -13.52 5.39 -3.80
N ILE A 176 -13.32 6.61 -3.31
CA ILE A 176 -14.20 7.28 -2.36
C ILE A 176 -15.09 8.27 -3.11
N LYS A 177 -16.40 8.11 -2.98
CA LYS A 177 -17.40 9.03 -3.53
C LYS A 177 -17.64 10.23 -2.64
N ASN A 178 -17.82 9.99 -1.34
CA ASN A 178 -18.14 11.04 -0.38
C ASN A 178 -17.59 10.71 1.01
N VAL A 179 -17.16 11.75 1.73
CA VAL A 179 -16.80 11.66 3.15
C VAL A 179 -17.34 12.86 3.87
N LYS A 180 -18.16 12.60 4.89
CA LYS A 180 -18.64 13.64 5.83
C LYS A 180 -18.15 13.29 7.22
N TYR A 181 -17.92 14.29 8.04
CA TYR A 181 -17.75 14.10 9.47
C TYR A 181 -18.55 15.13 10.25
N SER A 182 -19.03 14.71 11.41
CA SER A 182 -19.68 15.56 12.39
C SER A 182 -19.10 15.31 13.77
N ILE A 183 -19.18 16.32 14.61
CA ILE A 183 -18.68 16.28 15.97
C ILE A 183 -19.85 16.53 16.90
N GLU A 184 -20.01 15.65 17.85
CA GLU A 184 -21.06 15.70 18.87
C GLU A 184 -20.41 15.73 20.24
N ASN A 185 -21.08 16.39 21.20
CA ASN A 185 -20.61 16.33 22.60
C ASN A 185 -20.99 14.98 23.21
N THR A 186 -20.06 14.39 23.94
CA THR A 186 -20.30 13.15 24.66
C THR A 186 -19.90 13.29 26.12
N ARG A 187 -20.53 12.50 26.98
CA ARG A 187 -20.28 12.52 28.42
C ARG A 187 -19.41 11.33 28.82
N VAL A 188 -18.38 11.62 29.63
CA VAL A 188 -17.57 10.61 30.30
C VAL A 188 -17.64 10.89 31.80
N GLU A 189 -18.27 9.99 32.55
CA GLU A 189 -18.55 10.15 33.99
C GLU A 189 -19.29 11.46 34.33
N GLN A 190 -18.61 12.42 34.97
CA GLN A 190 -19.16 13.71 35.34
C GLN A 190 -18.80 14.84 34.36
N LYS A 191 -17.89 14.60 33.42
CA LYS A 191 -17.46 15.57 32.41
C LYS A 191 -18.29 15.43 31.15
N THR A 192 -18.77 16.57 30.60
CA THR A 192 -19.66 16.64 29.43
C THR A 192 -19.00 17.29 28.21
N ASP A 193 -17.70 17.58 28.31
CA ASP A 193 -16.93 18.36 27.33
C ASP A 193 -16.05 17.49 26.42
N TYR A 194 -16.27 16.18 26.44
CA TYR A 194 -15.65 15.27 25.48
C TYR A 194 -16.39 15.31 24.14
N GLU A 195 -15.65 15.03 23.07
CA GLU A 195 -16.17 14.98 21.71
C GLU A 195 -16.37 13.51 21.25
N GLN A 196 -17.38 13.34 20.43
CA GLN A 196 -17.60 12.14 19.63
C GLN A 196 -17.46 12.55 18.16
N LEU A 197 -16.53 11.93 17.43
CA LEU A 197 -16.41 12.08 16.00
C LEU A 197 -17.25 11.00 15.32
N VAL A 198 -18.14 11.42 14.44
CA VAL A 198 -18.91 10.53 13.56
C VAL A 198 -18.39 10.75 12.14
N LEU A 199 -17.91 9.71 11.50
CA LEU A 199 -17.36 9.73 10.14
C LEU A 199 -18.23 8.87 9.24
N ASP A 200 -18.76 9.48 8.19
CA ASP A 200 -19.64 8.89 7.19
C ASP A 200 -18.86 8.75 5.87
N ILE A 201 -18.63 7.52 5.41
CA ILE A 201 -17.80 7.20 4.25
C ILE A 201 -18.65 6.46 3.22
N GLU A 202 -18.70 6.99 1.99
CA GLU A 202 -19.33 6.36 0.85
C GLU A 202 -18.26 6.01 -0.20
N THR A 203 -18.18 4.73 -0.58
CA THR A 203 -17.24 4.19 -1.58
C THR A 203 -17.95 3.87 -2.89
N ASP A 204 -17.18 3.57 -3.92
CA ASP A 204 -17.69 3.06 -5.20
C ASP A 204 -17.88 1.53 -5.21
N GLY A 205 -17.51 0.84 -4.11
CA GLY A 205 -17.60 -0.62 -3.96
C GLY A 205 -16.29 -1.36 -4.31
N SER A 206 -15.30 -0.69 -4.86
CA SER A 206 -13.99 -1.30 -5.14
C SER A 206 -13.21 -1.61 -3.86
N ILE A 207 -13.45 -0.83 -2.81
CA ILE A 207 -12.92 -1.00 -1.46
C ILE A 207 -14.04 -0.92 -0.42
N HIS A 208 -14.00 -1.79 0.58
CA HIS A 208 -14.92 -1.72 1.72
C HIS A 208 -14.59 -0.50 2.59
N PRO A 209 -15.60 0.25 3.13
CA PRO A 209 -15.38 1.45 3.92
C PRO A 209 -14.43 1.29 5.10
N GLU A 210 -14.46 0.15 5.78
CA GLU A 210 -13.55 -0.18 6.88
C GLU A 210 -12.10 -0.23 6.42
N LYS A 211 -11.83 -0.93 5.31
CA LYS A 211 -10.47 -1.01 4.73
C LYS A 211 -10.00 0.34 4.19
N ALA A 212 -10.92 1.16 3.70
CA ALA A 212 -10.61 2.52 3.27
C ALA A 212 -10.15 3.39 4.44
N LEU A 213 -10.86 3.30 5.57
CA LEU A 213 -10.51 4.02 6.80
C LEU A 213 -9.17 3.54 7.38
N GLU A 214 -8.95 2.22 7.44
CA GLU A 214 -7.69 1.61 7.86
C GLU A 214 -6.52 2.07 6.98
N GLY A 215 -6.67 2.04 5.65
CA GLY A 215 -5.67 2.53 4.71
C GLY A 215 -5.36 4.01 4.89
N ALA A 216 -6.37 4.85 5.13
CA ALA A 216 -6.20 6.28 5.39
C ALA A 216 -5.45 6.54 6.70
N ALA A 217 -5.79 5.78 7.76
CA ALA A 217 -5.11 5.86 9.06
C ALA A 217 -3.64 5.43 8.92
N HIS A 218 -3.37 4.36 8.18
CA HIS A 218 -2.01 3.87 7.94
C HIS A 218 -1.13 4.92 7.23
N ILE A 219 -1.67 5.59 6.20
CA ILE A 219 -0.97 6.68 5.51
C ILE A 219 -0.63 7.81 6.48
N LEU A 220 -1.56 8.23 7.35
CA LEU A 220 -1.31 9.27 8.35
C LEU A 220 -0.23 8.86 9.33
N ILE A 221 -0.29 7.64 9.85
CA ILE A 221 0.70 7.11 10.80
C ILE A 221 2.09 7.14 10.17
N GLN A 222 2.26 6.62 8.94
CA GLN A 222 3.54 6.62 8.25
C GLN A 222 4.14 8.04 8.10
N HIS A 223 3.31 9.04 7.81
CA HIS A 223 3.77 10.42 7.70
C HIS A 223 4.12 11.03 9.08
N PHE A 224 3.31 10.76 10.11
CA PHE A 224 3.56 11.29 11.45
C PHE A 224 4.77 10.65 12.13
N MET A 225 5.11 9.40 11.80
CA MET A 225 6.33 8.76 12.32
C MET A 225 7.61 9.53 11.95
N LEU A 226 7.63 10.24 10.83
CA LEU A 226 8.77 11.08 10.43
C LEU A 226 9.01 12.27 11.36
N PHE A 227 8.02 12.69 12.16
CA PHE A 227 8.14 13.75 13.15
C PHE A 227 8.46 13.22 14.55
N SER A 228 8.57 11.92 14.72
CA SER A 228 8.92 11.26 15.99
C SER A 228 10.36 10.75 15.92
N ASP A 229 11.20 11.13 16.90
CA ASP A 229 12.58 10.64 17.03
C ASP A 229 12.66 9.16 17.47
N LYS A 230 11.53 8.58 17.85
CA LYS A 230 11.43 7.18 18.23
C LYS A 230 10.57 6.45 17.20
N SER A 231 11.05 5.30 16.73
CA SER A 231 10.19 4.31 16.09
C SER A 231 9.05 3.99 17.05
N ILE A 232 7.84 4.44 16.73
CA ILE A 232 6.64 4.03 17.44
C ILE A 232 6.43 2.58 17.04
N GLU A 233 6.81 1.66 17.92
CA GLU A 233 6.35 0.28 17.80
C GLU A 233 4.84 0.34 18.01
N LEU A 234 4.10 0.28 16.92
CA LEU A 234 2.67 0.03 16.99
C LEU A 234 2.53 -1.37 17.57
N GLU A 235 2.09 -1.47 18.81
CA GLU A 235 1.57 -2.73 19.36
C GLU A 235 0.36 -3.11 18.50
N THR A 236 0.63 -3.75 17.38
CA THR A 236 -0.41 -4.44 16.61
C THR A 236 -0.93 -5.55 17.51
N ASP A 237 -2.18 -5.44 17.88
CA ASP A 237 -2.90 -6.44 18.66
C ASP A 237 -2.68 -7.81 18.00
N LYS A 238 -2.05 -8.70 18.76
CA LYS A 238 -1.58 -10.01 18.30
C LYS A 238 -2.75 -10.92 17.96
N GLY A 239 -3.08 -10.96 16.71
CA GLY A 239 -3.95 -11.98 16.12
C GLY A 239 -3.23 -12.68 14.98
N GLY A 240 -2.27 -13.56 15.26
CA GLY A 240 -1.66 -14.42 14.24
C GLY A 240 -0.21 -14.81 14.55
N GLU A 241 0.03 -16.07 14.75
CA GLU A 241 1.33 -16.70 15.09
C GLU A 241 2.43 -16.58 14.01
N ILE A 242 2.25 -15.73 12.99
CA ILE A 242 3.17 -15.65 11.83
C ILE A 242 4.17 -14.48 11.96
N GLU A 243 3.89 -13.41 12.73
CA GLU A 243 4.76 -12.22 12.80
C GLU A 243 5.95 -12.33 13.78
N GLN A 244 5.87 -13.19 14.79
CA GLN A 244 7.00 -13.34 15.75
C GLN A 244 8.27 -13.90 15.10
N VAL A 245 8.14 -14.70 14.05
CA VAL A 245 9.29 -15.30 13.35
C VAL A 245 10.05 -14.26 12.51
N ASP A 246 9.36 -13.25 11.97
CA ASP A 246 9.98 -12.22 11.14
C ASP A 246 10.72 -11.14 11.95
N GLU A 247 10.24 -10.77 13.13
CA GLU A 247 10.92 -9.79 14.00
C GLU A 247 12.21 -10.35 14.61
N GLU A 248 12.19 -11.59 15.08
CA GLU A 248 13.40 -12.24 15.57
C GLU A 248 14.43 -12.43 14.42
N MET A 249 13.96 -12.75 13.22
CA MET A 249 14.81 -12.84 12.04
C MET A 249 15.41 -11.48 11.65
N LEU A 250 14.62 -10.40 11.70
CA LEU A 250 15.07 -9.04 11.38
C LEU A 250 16.07 -8.51 12.42
N HIS A 251 15.81 -8.77 13.71
CA HIS A 251 16.73 -8.44 14.79
C HIS A 251 18.05 -9.21 14.65
N MET A 252 17.97 -10.51 14.37
CA MET A 252 19.13 -11.35 14.16
C MET A 252 19.92 -10.93 12.90
N ARG A 253 19.26 -10.56 11.81
CA ARG A 253 19.90 -9.98 10.61
C ARG A 253 20.68 -8.70 10.93
N LYS A 254 20.09 -7.77 11.68
CA LYS A 254 20.76 -6.53 12.11
C LYS A 254 21.98 -6.85 12.98
N LEU A 255 21.83 -7.77 13.92
CA LEU A 255 22.90 -8.18 14.81
C LEU A 255 24.05 -8.82 14.03
N LEU A 256 23.76 -9.71 13.10
CA LEU A 256 24.78 -10.40 12.27
C LEU A 256 25.48 -9.44 11.27
N LYS A 257 24.81 -8.37 10.81
CA LYS A 257 25.41 -7.32 9.96
C LYS A 257 26.25 -6.29 10.75
N THR A 258 26.29 -6.35 12.09
CA THR A 258 27.09 -5.43 12.90
C THR A 258 28.57 -5.59 12.58
N SER A 259 29.26 -4.48 12.36
CA SER A 259 30.70 -4.44 12.10
C SER A 259 31.51 -4.85 13.35
N LEU A 260 32.59 -5.57 13.18
CA LEU A 260 33.51 -5.89 14.28
C LEU A 260 34.15 -4.65 14.92
N ASN A 261 34.13 -3.48 14.23
CA ASN A 261 34.57 -2.19 14.77
C ASN A 261 33.67 -1.67 15.90
N ASP A 262 32.39 -2.04 15.88
CA ASP A 262 31.37 -1.55 16.82
C ASP A 262 31.22 -2.48 18.04
N LEU A 263 32.05 -3.52 18.09
CA LEU A 263 32.07 -4.49 19.18
C LEU A 263 33.26 -4.22 20.13
N ASP A 264 33.07 -4.39 21.44
CA ASP A 264 34.07 -4.21 22.46
C ASP A 264 35.12 -5.33 22.42
N LEU A 265 35.94 -5.34 21.38
CA LEU A 265 37.03 -6.30 21.19
C LEU A 265 38.38 -5.70 21.55
N SER A 266 39.26 -6.51 22.13
CA SER A 266 40.64 -6.07 22.31
C SER A 266 41.32 -5.82 20.95
N VAL A 267 42.21 -4.83 20.89
CA VAL A 267 42.98 -4.46 19.69
C VAL A 267 43.69 -5.69 19.08
N ARG A 268 44.02 -6.67 19.90
CA ARG A 268 44.70 -7.88 19.48
C ARG A 268 43.77 -8.87 18.81
N ALA A 269 42.58 -9.09 19.37
CA ALA A 269 41.54 -9.94 18.78
C ALA A 269 41.04 -9.32 17.46
N TYR A 270 40.76 -8.04 17.44
CA TYR A 270 40.37 -7.31 16.24
C TYR A 270 41.40 -7.42 15.09
N ASN A 271 42.70 -7.18 15.38
CA ASN A 271 43.72 -7.28 14.34
C ASN A 271 43.89 -8.72 13.77
N CYS A 272 43.67 -9.74 14.60
CA CYS A 272 43.71 -11.13 14.13
C CYS A 272 42.54 -11.43 13.21
N LEU A 273 41.33 -11.01 13.54
CA LEU A 273 40.11 -11.19 12.72
C LEU A 273 40.20 -10.42 11.41
N LYS A 274 40.71 -9.18 11.46
CA LYS A 274 40.92 -8.34 10.26
C LYS A 274 41.96 -8.99 9.31
N ALA A 275 43.01 -9.61 9.85
CA ALA A 275 44.00 -10.31 9.04
C ALA A 275 43.43 -11.58 8.39
N ALA A 276 42.33 -12.14 8.92
CA ALA A 276 41.60 -13.27 8.38
C ALA A 276 40.41 -12.85 7.49
N ASP A 277 40.27 -11.54 7.13
CA ASP A 277 39.21 -10.93 6.31
C ASP A 277 37.79 -11.11 6.89
N VAL A 278 37.67 -11.24 8.21
CA VAL A 278 36.40 -11.30 8.95
C VAL A 278 36.00 -9.85 9.25
N LYS A 279 34.84 -9.39 8.77
CA LYS A 279 34.39 -7.99 8.84
C LYS A 279 33.16 -7.80 9.72
N THR A 280 32.28 -8.79 9.75
CA THR A 280 30.99 -8.71 10.45
C THR A 280 30.89 -9.78 11.55
N LEU A 281 29.95 -9.60 12.45
CA LEU A 281 29.61 -10.61 13.46
C LEU A 281 29.10 -11.90 12.80
N GLY A 282 28.41 -11.80 11.67
CA GLY A 282 27.98 -12.94 10.87
C GLY A 282 29.14 -13.76 10.33
N ASP A 283 30.17 -13.10 9.80
CA ASP A 283 31.37 -13.79 9.33
C ASP A 283 32.07 -14.53 10.48
N LEU A 284 32.11 -13.93 11.66
CA LEU A 284 32.72 -14.53 12.85
C LEU A 284 31.96 -15.78 13.31
N VAL A 285 30.64 -15.73 13.39
CA VAL A 285 29.81 -16.83 13.90
C VAL A 285 29.75 -18.01 12.91
N ARG A 286 30.01 -17.76 11.63
CA ARG A 286 30.11 -18.81 10.59
C ARG A 286 31.33 -19.71 10.75
N LEU A 287 32.37 -19.20 11.39
CA LEU A 287 33.63 -19.94 11.58
C LEU A 287 33.52 -20.98 12.71
N GLU A 288 34.16 -22.11 12.53
CA GLU A 288 34.35 -23.07 13.60
C GLU A 288 35.56 -22.70 14.49
N ILE A 289 35.51 -23.10 15.75
CA ILE A 289 36.63 -22.90 16.70
C ILE A 289 37.92 -23.48 16.16
N SER A 290 37.85 -24.62 15.45
CA SER A 290 38.97 -25.27 14.80
C SER A 290 39.66 -24.42 13.74
N ASP A 291 38.92 -23.57 13.01
CA ASP A 291 39.45 -22.71 11.95
C ASP A 291 40.04 -21.42 12.53
N MET A 292 39.46 -20.89 13.58
CA MET A 292 40.00 -19.73 14.29
C MET A 292 41.36 -20.00 14.91
N MET A 293 41.60 -21.24 15.39
CA MET A 293 42.90 -21.63 15.94
C MET A 293 44.02 -21.73 14.89
N LYS A 294 43.70 -21.70 13.60
CA LYS A 294 44.66 -21.68 12.48
C LYS A 294 45.14 -20.27 12.16
N PHE A 295 44.48 -19.22 12.70
CA PHE A 295 44.85 -17.84 12.39
C PHE A 295 46.18 -17.44 13.03
N ARG A 296 46.98 -16.70 12.29
CA ARG A 296 48.29 -16.23 12.74
C ARG A 296 48.18 -15.32 13.95
N ASN A 297 48.91 -15.61 15.02
CA ASN A 297 48.91 -14.85 16.31
C ASN A 297 47.60 -14.91 17.11
N PHE A 298 46.70 -15.83 16.80
CA PHE A 298 45.49 -16.09 17.57
C PHE A 298 45.75 -17.06 18.73
N GLY A 299 45.41 -16.64 19.95
CA GLY A 299 45.73 -17.43 21.16
C GLY A 299 44.48 -17.73 22.01
N LYS A 300 44.61 -18.65 22.97
CA LYS A 300 43.53 -19.07 23.87
C LYS A 300 42.83 -17.91 24.60
N LYS A 301 43.55 -16.82 24.90
CA LYS A 301 42.94 -15.62 25.53
C LYS A 301 42.01 -14.88 24.59
N SER A 302 42.39 -14.72 23.34
CA SER A 302 41.52 -14.09 22.32
C SER A 302 40.34 -14.98 21.97
N LEU A 303 40.49 -16.30 22.03
CA LEU A 303 39.37 -17.23 21.86
C LEU A 303 38.33 -17.06 22.99
N ALA A 304 38.77 -17.06 24.24
CA ALA A 304 37.89 -16.89 25.39
C ALA A 304 37.12 -15.55 25.38
N GLU A 305 37.76 -14.48 24.89
CA GLU A 305 37.12 -13.17 24.71
C GLU A 305 36.01 -13.22 23.64
N LEU A 306 36.27 -13.90 22.51
CA LEU A 306 35.27 -14.07 21.44
C LEU A 306 34.13 -15.02 21.86
N GLU A 307 34.44 -16.09 22.60
CA GLU A 307 33.40 -16.99 23.13
C GLU A 307 32.46 -16.25 24.07
N GLN A 308 33.00 -15.40 24.96
CA GLN A 308 32.18 -14.62 25.86
C GLN A 308 31.31 -13.61 25.10
N LEU A 309 31.86 -12.91 24.12
CA LEU A 309 31.12 -11.96 23.30
C LEU A 309 29.98 -12.62 22.50
N VAL A 310 30.23 -13.79 21.91
CA VAL A 310 29.23 -14.55 21.16
C VAL A 310 28.13 -15.07 22.08
N GLN A 311 28.49 -15.55 23.30
CA GLN A 311 27.50 -15.96 24.33
C GLN A 311 26.68 -14.81 24.84
N ASP A 312 27.26 -13.63 25.09
CA ASP A 312 26.53 -12.42 25.53
C ASP A 312 25.50 -11.95 24.50
N LYS A 313 25.72 -12.29 23.23
CA LYS A 313 24.78 -12.01 22.13
C LYS A 313 23.84 -13.19 21.82
N ASN A 314 23.82 -14.25 22.65
CA ASN A 314 23.05 -15.47 22.45
C ASN A 314 23.32 -16.17 21.11
N LEU A 315 24.55 -16.13 20.64
CA LEU A 315 25.00 -16.76 19.40
C LEU A 315 25.91 -17.96 19.71
N THR A 316 26.19 -18.79 18.70
CA THR A 316 27.12 -19.92 18.78
C THR A 316 28.00 -19.96 17.55
N PHE A 317 29.24 -20.43 17.68
CA PHE A 317 30.12 -20.65 16.52
C PHE A 317 29.64 -21.81 15.66
N GLY A 318 29.89 -21.73 14.34
CA GLY A 318 29.44 -22.72 13.37
C GLY A 318 27.96 -22.69 13.05
N MET A 319 27.29 -21.53 13.26
CA MET A 319 25.87 -21.37 12.91
C MET A 319 25.65 -21.39 11.40
N ASP A 320 24.59 -22.07 10.96
CA ASP A 320 24.09 -21.98 9.59
C ASP A 320 23.32 -20.68 9.40
N LEU A 321 23.92 -19.75 8.64
CA LEU A 321 23.36 -18.43 8.35
C LEU A 321 22.49 -18.37 7.10
N SER A 322 22.32 -19.47 6.38
CA SER A 322 21.52 -19.54 5.14
C SER A 322 20.06 -19.16 5.38
N LYS A 323 19.54 -19.38 6.59
CA LYS A 323 18.19 -18.98 7.02
C LYS A 323 17.99 -17.47 7.08
N TYR A 324 19.06 -16.70 7.28
CA TYR A 324 18.99 -15.25 7.50
C TYR A 324 19.24 -14.43 6.23
N LYS A 325 19.51 -15.05 5.08
CA LYS A 325 19.68 -14.41 3.75
C LYS A 325 20.50 -13.09 3.82
N LEU A 326 21.73 -13.16 4.34
CA LEU A 326 22.56 -11.98 4.60
C LEU A 326 23.07 -11.31 3.31
N ASP A 327 23.07 -12.03 2.19
CA ASP A 327 23.61 -11.60 0.89
C ASP A 327 22.54 -10.94 -0.02
N GLU A 328 21.27 -10.88 0.41
CA GLU A 328 20.20 -10.14 -0.30
C GLU A 328 20.09 -8.71 0.30
N GLU A 329 20.43 -7.68 -0.53
CA GLU A 329 20.23 -6.27 -0.23
C GLU A 329 18.75 -5.88 -0.25
#